data_2243da5933effd8634424c00d2378838
#
_entry.id   2243da5933effd8634424c00d2378838
#
_cell.length_a   1.000
_cell.length_b   1.000
_cell.length_c   1.000
_cell.angle_alpha   90.00
_cell.angle_beta   90.00
_cell.angle_gamma   90.00
#
_symmetry.space_group_name_H-M   'P 1'
#
loop_
_entity.id
_entity.type
_entity.pdbx_description
1 polymer ?
#
loop_
_entity_poly.entity_id
_entity_poly.type
_entity_poly.pdbx_seq_one_letter_code
_entity_poly.pdbx_strand_id
1 'polypeptide(L)'
;MGGIHVRLMITVLILLPMVCKALAAEADSLEYAVKATYLYKFAGYVDWPPKSFAAPDSPFSLCIAGDDPFGATLDTAVQGQRIGGRPVVVRRLKTVGRDSGCQILFVGGPDPQRAQMIDAVRGSGVLTVTEGADAGGATGIINFVIRDNRVRFDIDQEAAARNGLSISSKLLSLALNLRARGH
;
A
#
# COMPACT_ATOMS: atom_id res chain seq x y z
N MET A 1 -34.73 -47.91 6.21
CA MET A 1 -34.98 -46.47 6.31
C MET A 1 -33.74 -45.67 6.76
N GLY A 2 -32.52 -46.17 6.51
CA GLY A 2 -31.26 -45.50 6.98
C GLY A 2 -30.42 -44.74 5.94
N GLY A 3 -30.82 -44.74 4.67
CA GLY A 3 -29.97 -44.20 3.60
C GLY A 3 -30.15 -42.72 3.24
N ILE A 4 -31.28 -42.12 3.59
CA ILE A 4 -31.62 -40.73 3.20
C ILE A 4 -30.96 -39.73 4.13
N HIS A 5 -30.87 -40.01 5.42
CA HIS A 5 -30.26 -39.09 6.39
C HIS A 5 -28.73 -38.95 6.27
N VAL A 6 -28.04 -40.03 5.87
CA VAL A 6 -26.58 -40.01 5.65
C VAL A 6 -26.22 -39.17 4.42
N ARG A 7 -27.00 -39.26 3.34
CA ARG A 7 -26.75 -38.43 2.14
C ARG A 7 -26.99 -36.93 2.40
N LEU A 8 -27.99 -36.58 3.19
CA LEU A 8 -28.29 -35.19 3.53
C LEU A 8 -27.18 -34.57 4.41
N MET A 9 -26.66 -35.34 5.39
CA MET A 9 -25.54 -34.86 6.24
C MET A 9 -24.24 -34.66 5.48
N ILE A 10 -23.91 -35.52 4.50
CA ILE A 10 -22.70 -35.40 3.70
C ILE A 10 -22.78 -34.16 2.80
N THR A 11 -23.93 -33.82 2.24
CA THR A 11 -24.14 -32.67 1.36
C THR A 11 -24.00 -31.35 2.14
N VAL A 12 -24.48 -31.27 3.38
CA VAL A 12 -24.34 -30.08 4.24
C VAL A 12 -22.90 -29.89 4.67
N LEU A 13 -22.14 -30.96 4.93
CA LEU A 13 -20.74 -30.88 5.36
C LEU A 13 -19.80 -30.40 4.25
N ILE A 14 -20.12 -30.65 2.98
CA ILE A 14 -19.32 -30.23 1.82
C ILE A 14 -19.57 -28.74 1.47
N LEU A 15 -20.74 -28.17 1.74
CA LEU A 15 -21.10 -26.79 1.43
C LEU A 15 -20.51 -25.77 2.44
N LEU A 16 -20.27 -26.17 3.69
CA LEU A 16 -19.75 -25.27 4.74
C LEU A 16 -18.38 -24.65 4.44
N PRO A 17 -17.36 -25.40 3.96
CA PRO A 17 -16.05 -24.82 3.66
C PRO A 17 -16.04 -23.89 2.44
N MET A 18 -17.00 -24.00 1.54
CA MET A 18 -17.08 -23.18 0.34
C MET A 18 -17.60 -21.77 0.66
N VAL A 19 -18.53 -21.65 1.59
CA VAL A 19 -19.06 -20.35 2.06
C VAL A 19 -18.01 -19.57 2.84
N CYS A 20 -17.22 -20.22 3.70
CA CYS A 20 -16.14 -19.56 4.45
C CYS A 20 -15.07 -18.95 3.54
N LYS A 21 -14.70 -19.62 2.45
CA LYS A 21 -13.71 -19.09 1.48
C LYS A 21 -14.24 -17.88 0.71
N ALA A 22 -15.52 -17.85 0.37
CA ALA A 22 -16.12 -16.71 -0.32
C ALA A 22 -16.12 -15.44 0.55
N LEU A 23 -16.49 -15.57 1.82
CA LEU A 23 -16.50 -14.45 2.77
C LEU A 23 -15.10 -13.90 3.05
N ALA A 24 -14.07 -14.75 3.12
CA ALA A 24 -12.69 -14.33 3.28
C ALA A 24 -12.20 -13.56 2.05
N ALA A 25 -12.48 -14.02 0.84
CA ALA A 25 -12.10 -13.36 -0.40
C ALA A 25 -12.78 -11.97 -0.56
N GLU A 26 -14.02 -11.81 -0.12
CA GLU A 26 -14.70 -10.51 -0.12
C GLU A 26 -14.08 -9.54 0.89
N ALA A 27 -13.71 -10.00 2.08
CA ALA A 27 -13.05 -9.19 3.09
C ALA A 27 -11.68 -8.69 2.61
N ASP A 28 -10.87 -9.56 1.99
CA ASP A 28 -9.58 -9.20 1.41
C ASP A 28 -9.75 -8.19 0.27
N SER A 29 -10.74 -8.38 -0.60
CA SER A 29 -11.05 -7.45 -1.70
C SER A 29 -11.40 -6.05 -1.18
N LEU A 30 -12.21 -5.96 -0.12
CA LEU A 30 -12.58 -4.68 0.50
C LEU A 30 -11.37 -4.01 1.16
N GLU A 31 -10.53 -4.78 1.84
CA GLU A 31 -9.30 -4.28 2.46
C GLU A 31 -8.38 -3.61 1.42
N TYR A 32 -8.11 -4.31 0.31
CA TYR A 32 -7.26 -3.76 -0.74
C TYR A 32 -7.90 -2.60 -1.51
N ALA A 33 -9.22 -2.53 -1.62
CA ALA A 33 -9.91 -1.35 -2.16
C ALA A 33 -9.71 -0.11 -1.27
N VAL A 34 -9.74 -0.29 0.05
CA VAL A 34 -9.45 0.78 1.02
C VAL A 34 -7.98 1.19 0.95
N LYS A 35 -7.03 0.25 0.95
CA LYS A 35 -5.59 0.53 0.83
C LYS A 35 -5.27 1.25 -0.49
N ALA A 36 -5.85 0.82 -1.62
CA ALA A 36 -5.70 1.47 -2.92
C ALA A 36 -6.14 2.93 -2.87
N THR A 37 -7.27 3.20 -2.20
CA THR A 37 -7.75 4.56 -1.99
C THR A 37 -6.79 5.40 -1.14
N TYR A 38 -6.24 4.85 -0.07
CA TYR A 38 -5.24 5.53 0.76
C TYR A 38 -3.97 5.86 -0.03
N LEU A 39 -3.48 4.93 -0.87
CA LEU A 39 -2.25 5.12 -1.62
C LEU A 39 -2.24 6.43 -2.42
N TYR A 40 -3.25 6.68 -3.25
CA TYR A 40 -3.26 7.93 -4.02
C TYR A 40 -3.64 9.14 -3.17
N LYS A 41 -4.45 8.98 -2.13
CA LYS A 41 -4.83 10.08 -1.24
C LYS A 41 -3.69 10.59 -0.38
N PHE A 42 -2.73 9.75 0.00
CA PHE A 42 -1.53 10.21 0.71
C PHE A 42 -0.81 11.33 -0.04
N ALA A 43 -0.85 11.29 -1.36
CA ALA A 43 -0.23 12.31 -2.20
C ALA A 43 -0.70 13.74 -1.92
N GLY A 44 -1.96 13.93 -1.53
CA GLY A 44 -2.50 15.25 -1.18
C GLY A 44 -2.04 15.80 0.18
N TYR A 45 -1.27 15.02 0.93
CA TYR A 45 -0.78 15.36 2.28
C TYR A 45 0.74 15.32 2.41
N VAL A 46 1.44 15.20 1.29
CA VAL A 46 2.90 15.14 1.25
C VAL A 46 3.41 16.19 0.28
N ASP A 47 4.44 16.93 0.68
CA ASP A 47 5.15 17.86 -0.19
C ASP A 47 6.38 17.16 -0.76
N TRP A 48 6.46 17.10 -2.09
CA TRP A 48 7.59 16.57 -2.83
C TRP A 48 8.57 17.67 -3.23
N PRO A 49 9.88 17.42 -3.14
CA PRO A 49 10.84 18.35 -3.70
C PRO A 49 10.67 18.43 -5.24
N PRO A 50 10.92 19.59 -5.87
CA PRO A 50 10.73 19.76 -7.32
C PRO A 50 11.44 18.69 -8.18
N LYS A 51 12.61 18.23 -7.73
CA LYS A 51 13.40 17.15 -8.39
C LYS A 51 12.71 15.79 -8.44
N SER A 52 11.61 15.59 -7.69
CA SER A 52 10.81 14.34 -7.76
C SER A 52 10.01 14.22 -9.07
N PHE A 53 9.98 15.27 -9.89
CA PHE A 53 9.29 15.30 -11.16
C PHE A 53 10.27 15.59 -12.29
N ALA A 54 10.20 14.81 -13.39
CA ALA A 54 11.07 14.99 -14.53
C ALA A 54 10.78 16.31 -15.30
N ALA A 55 9.51 16.72 -15.35
CA ALA A 55 9.05 17.96 -15.97
C ALA A 55 7.81 18.53 -15.26
N PRO A 56 7.48 19.82 -15.49
CA PRO A 56 6.31 20.46 -14.88
C PRO A 56 4.97 19.77 -15.16
N ASP A 57 4.85 19.10 -16.29
CA ASP A 57 3.65 18.40 -16.77
C ASP A 57 3.72 16.87 -16.60
N SER A 58 4.83 16.33 -16.07
CA SER A 58 4.96 14.88 -15.82
C SER A 58 3.81 14.35 -14.99
N PRO A 59 3.29 13.15 -15.28
CA PRO A 59 2.26 12.54 -14.45
C PRO A 59 2.75 12.27 -13.03
N PHE A 60 1.83 12.10 -12.10
CA PHE A 60 2.11 11.61 -10.77
C PHE A 60 2.17 10.07 -10.83
N SER A 61 3.35 9.51 -10.68
CA SER A 61 3.58 8.06 -10.78
C SER A 61 3.42 7.38 -9.43
N LEU A 62 2.41 6.50 -9.33
CA LEU A 62 2.22 5.56 -8.25
C LEU A 62 2.76 4.21 -8.72
N CYS A 63 3.85 3.77 -8.11
CA CYS A 63 4.53 2.54 -8.50
C CYS A 63 4.23 1.39 -7.54
N ILE A 64 4.18 0.17 -8.08
CA ILE A 64 4.11 -1.08 -7.33
C ILE A 64 5.36 -1.89 -7.67
N ALA A 65 6.04 -2.43 -6.68
CA ALA A 65 7.17 -3.32 -6.84
C ALA A 65 7.08 -4.52 -5.89
N GLY A 66 7.59 -5.66 -6.31
CA GLY A 66 7.39 -6.94 -5.62
C GLY A 66 5.99 -7.49 -5.85
N ASP A 67 5.38 -8.04 -4.81
CA ASP A 67 4.03 -8.58 -4.89
C ASP A 67 3.01 -7.45 -5.04
N ASP A 68 2.09 -7.59 -6.00
CA ASP A 68 0.98 -6.66 -6.22
C ASP A 68 -0.34 -7.24 -5.72
N PRO A 69 -0.79 -6.87 -4.52
CA PRO A 69 -2.05 -7.35 -3.98
C PRO A 69 -3.27 -6.59 -4.51
N PHE A 70 -3.06 -5.48 -5.22
CA PHE A 70 -4.11 -4.58 -5.67
C PHE A 70 -4.69 -4.98 -7.04
N GLY A 71 -3.84 -5.44 -7.95
CA GLY A 71 -4.27 -5.73 -9.33
C GLY A 71 -5.05 -4.57 -9.94
N ALA A 72 -6.15 -4.88 -10.63
CA ALA A 72 -7.02 -3.90 -11.30
C ALA A 72 -7.76 -2.95 -10.33
N THR A 73 -7.85 -3.29 -9.05
CA THR A 73 -8.51 -2.44 -8.03
C THR A 73 -7.81 -1.09 -7.89
N LEU A 74 -6.47 -1.08 -7.93
CA LEU A 74 -5.70 0.16 -7.88
C LEU A 74 -5.88 1.00 -9.15
N ASP A 75 -5.85 0.35 -10.33
CA ASP A 75 -6.05 1.05 -11.60
C ASP A 75 -7.43 1.74 -11.62
N THR A 76 -8.46 1.07 -11.14
CA THR A 76 -9.82 1.63 -11.00
C THR A 76 -9.84 2.78 -9.99
N ALA A 77 -9.19 2.65 -8.85
CA ALA A 77 -9.19 3.66 -7.80
C ALA A 77 -8.52 4.97 -8.24
N VAL A 78 -7.52 4.91 -9.12
CA VAL A 78 -6.81 6.10 -9.61
C VAL A 78 -7.35 6.66 -10.93
N GLN A 79 -8.29 5.97 -11.56
CA GLN A 79 -8.84 6.39 -12.85
C GLN A 79 -9.41 7.81 -12.78
N GLY A 80 -8.93 8.71 -13.64
CA GLY A 80 -9.35 10.11 -13.68
C GLY A 80 -8.86 10.97 -12.51
N GLN A 81 -8.11 10.42 -11.57
CA GLN A 81 -7.58 11.19 -10.44
C GLN A 81 -6.43 12.11 -10.87
N ARG A 82 -6.35 13.25 -10.20
CA ARG A 82 -5.28 14.24 -10.41
C ARG A 82 -4.72 14.70 -9.05
N ILE A 83 -3.42 14.90 -9.00
CA ILE A 83 -2.70 15.39 -7.81
C ILE A 83 -1.86 16.59 -8.23
N GLY A 84 -2.13 17.74 -7.64
CA GLY A 84 -1.44 18.97 -8.03
C GLY A 84 -1.59 19.30 -9.53
N GLY A 85 -2.75 18.97 -10.12
CA GLY A 85 -2.99 19.14 -11.55
C GLY A 85 -2.44 18.03 -12.46
N ARG A 86 -1.64 17.11 -11.93
CA ARG A 86 -0.99 16.00 -12.67
C ARG A 86 -1.92 14.77 -12.71
N PRO A 87 -2.10 14.10 -13.85
CA PRO A 87 -2.83 12.85 -13.89
C PRO A 87 -2.08 11.77 -13.09
N VAL A 88 -2.79 10.95 -12.33
CA VAL A 88 -2.20 9.81 -11.63
C VAL A 88 -2.07 8.64 -12.58
N VAL A 89 -0.89 8.00 -12.60
CA VAL A 89 -0.63 6.78 -13.39
C VAL A 89 -0.08 5.69 -12.49
N VAL A 90 -0.53 4.46 -12.68
CA VAL A 90 0.00 3.27 -12.00
C VAL A 90 1.09 2.64 -12.87
N ARG A 91 2.21 2.31 -12.25
CA ARG A 91 3.33 1.63 -12.89
C ARG A 91 3.77 0.42 -12.07
N ARG A 92 3.85 -0.75 -12.69
CA ARG A 92 4.33 -1.98 -12.06
C ARG A 92 5.77 -2.22 -12.48
N LEU A 93 6.67 -2.22 -11.51
CA LEU A 93 8.12 -2.24 -11.73
C LEU A 93 8.71 -3.61 -11.40
N LYS A 94 9.51 -4.15 -12.31
CA LYS A 94 10.32 -5.36 -12.06
C LYS A 94 11.57 -5.06 -11.24
N THR A 95 12.12 -3.87 -11.42
CA THR A 95 13.32 -3.38 -10.71
C THR A 95 13.09 -1.99 -10.20
N VAL A 96 13.68 -1.67 -9.07
CA VAL A 96 13.55 -0.38 -8.38
C VAL A 96 14.92 0.27 -8.26
N GLY A 97 14.98 1.57 -8.55
CA GLY A 97 16.16 2.41 -8.42
C GLY A 97 15.79 3.88 -8.26
N ARG A 98 16.79 4.71 -8.01
CA ARG A 98 16.61 6.16 -7.82
C ARG A 98 15.94 6.85 -9.01
N ASP A 99 16.16 6.31 -10.21
CA ASP A 99 15.67 6.85 -11.48
C ASP A 99 14.32 6.23 -11.89
N SER A 100 13.66 5.49 -11.00
CA SER A 100 12.36 4.86 -11.32
C SER A 100 11.25 5.87 -11.58
N GLY A 101 11.42 7.14 -11.20
CA GLY A 101 10.47 8.24 -11.47
C GLY A 101 9.13 8.06 -10.75
N CYS A 102 9.16 7.46 -9.55
CA CYS A 102 8.00 7.26 -8.71
C CYS A 102 7.87 8.38 -7.69
N GLN A 103 6.67 8.85 -7.42
CA GLN A 103 6.38 9.70 -6.27
C GLN A 103 5.94 8.84 -5.08
N ILE A 104 5.08 7.86 -5.32
CA ILE A 104 4.74 6.84 -4.32
C ILE A 104 5.22 5.48 -4.84
N LEU A 105 5.81 4.68 -3.97
CA LEU A 105 6.23 3.32 -4.26
C LEU A 105 5.67 2.39 -3.17
N PHE A 106 4.69 1.56 -3.54
CA PHE A 106 4.30 0.42 -2.72
C PHE A 106 5.27 -0.73 -2.96
N VAL A 107 5.75 -1.33 -1.87
CA VAL A 107 6.71 -2.44 -1.91
C VAL A 107 6.09 -3.65 -1.21
N GLY A 108 5.66 -4.63 -2.01
CA GLY A 108 5.18 -5.91 -1.53
C GLY A 108 6.28 -6.97 -1.43
N GLY A 109 5.91 -8.15 -0.90
CA GLY A 109 6.79 -9.31 -0.84
C GLY A 109 7.58 -9.45 0.46
N PRO A 110 8.46 -10.50 0.53
CA PRO A 110 9.16 -10.86 1.74
C PRO A 110 10.23 -9.84 2.15
N ASP A 111 10.53 -9.78 3.44
CA ASP A 111 11.40 -8.78 4.07
C ASP A 111 12.77 -8.54 3.39
N PRO A 112 13.57 -9.56 3.03
CA PRO A 112 14.88 -9.29 2.44
C PRO A 112 14.79 -8.51 1.11
N GLN A 113 13.84 -8.85 0.25
CA GLN A 113 13.63 -8.17 -1.03
C GLN A 113 13.03 -6.78 -0.83
N ARG A 114 12.07 -6.66 0.10
CA ARG A 114 11.43 -5.39 0.46
C ARG A 114 12.46 -4.38 0.98
N ALA A 115 13.34 -4.79 1.88
CA ALA A 115 14.44 -3.96 2.40
C ALA A 115 15.33 -3.43 1.28
N GLN A 116 15.75 -4.28 0.34
CA GLN A 116 16.58 -3.88 -0.80
C GLN A 116 15.89 -2.83 -1.67
N MET A 117 14.60 -3.01 -1.98
CA MET A 117 13.83 -2.05 -2.79
C MET A 117 13.64 -0.71 -2.10
N ILE A 118 13.39 -0.70 -0.78
CA ILE A 118 13.29 0.53 0.02
C ILE A 118 14.63 1.26 0.03
N ASP A 119 15.74 0.54 0.24
CA ASP A 119 17.08 1.10 0.26
C ASP A 119 17.49 1.68 -1.10
N ALA A 120 17.09 1.03 -2.20
CA ALA A 120 17.39 1.49 -3.56
C ALA A 120 16.82 2.90 -3.87
N VAL A 121 15.74 3.31 -3.21
CA VAL A 121 15.13 4.64 -3.38
C VAL A 121 15.37 5.61 -2.23
N ARG A 122 16.26 5.26 -1.30
CA ARG A 122 16.58 6.12 -0.16
C ARG A 122 17.17 7.46 -0.61
N GLY A 123 16.60 8.56 -0.12
CA GLY A 123 17.03 9.93 -0.44
C GLY A 123 16.61 10.41 -1.85
N SER A 124 15.75 9.69 -2.56
CA SER A 124 15.31 10.04 -3.92
C SER A 124 13.99 10.83 -3.99
N GLY A 125 13.39 11.19 -2.86
CA GLY A 125 12.11 11.90 -2.83
C GLY A 125 10.91 11.00 -3.13
N VAL A 126 11.01 9.71 -2.84
CA VAL A 126 9.94 8.71 -3.02
C VAL A 126 9.29 8.41 -1.68
N LEU A 127 7.95 8.47 -1.61
CA LEU A 127 7.18 8.00 -0.48
C LEU A 127 7.04 6.47 -0.58
N THR A 128 7.79 5.74 0.24
CA THR A 128 7.67 4.28 0.29
C THR A 128 6.52 3.86 1.18
N VAL A 129 5.71 2.91 0.70
CA VAL A 129 4.57 2.34 1.42
C VAL A 129 4.72 0.82 1.46
N THR A 130 4.49 0.24 2.62
CA THR A 130 4.52 -1.22 2.84
C THR A 130 3.28 -1.66 3.59
N GLU A 131 3.13 -2.97 3.80
CA GLU A 131 2.10 -3.54 4.64
C GLU A 131 2.63 -4.70 5.49
N GLY A 132 1.98 -4.96 6.63
CA GLY A 132 2.14 -6.19 7.40
C GLY A 132 3.57 -6.48 7.84
N ALA A 133 4.36 -5.47 8.20
CA ALA A 133 5.68 -5.73 8.75
C ALA A 133 5.54 -6.33 10.15
N ASP A 134 6.04 -7.54 10.33
CA ASP A 134 6.28 -8.12 11.64
C ASP A 134 7.26 -7.25 12.45
N ALA A 135 7.24 -7.38 13.77
CA ALA A 135 8.12 -6.61 14.65
C ALA A 135 9.60 -6.80 14.23
N GLY A 136 10.20 -5.74 13.67
CA GLY A 136 11.58 -5.74 13.19
C GLY A 136 11.77 -5.90 11.69
N GLY A 137 10.71 -6.11 10.90
CA GLY A 137 10.78 -6.18 9.44
C GLY A 137 10.98 -4.80 8.79
N ALA A 138 11.42 -4.81 7.53
CA ALA A 138 11.61 -3.58 6.75
C ALA A 138 10.27 -2.89 6.47
N THR A 139 10.13 -1.66 6.96
CA THR A 139 8.94 -0.83 6.74
C THR A 139 9.26 0.36 5.85
N GLY A 140 8.29 0.76 5.03
CA GLY A 140 8.31 2.02 4.31
C GLY A 140 8.12 3.24 5.24
N ILE A 141 8.10 4.41 4.65
CA ILE A 141 7.74 5.66 5.34
C ILE A 141 6.32 5.57 5.90
N ILE A 142 5.41 4.96 5.14
CA ILE A 142 4.07 4.59 5.61
C ILE A 142 3.98 3.07 5.62
N ASN A 143 3.42 2.49 6.67
CA ASN A 143 3.18 1.06 6.77
C ASN A 143 1.72 0.79 7.11
N PHE A 144 1.02 0.07 6.23
CA PHE A 144 -0.35 -0.36 6.49
C PHE A 144 -0.37 -1.46 7.55
N VAL A 145 -1.29 -1.33 8.48
CA VAL A 145 -1.57 -2.30 9.53
C VAL A 145 -3.07 -2.53 9.64
N ILE A 146 -3.48 -3.73 10.04
CA ILE A 146 -4.86 -4.02 10.40
C ILE A 146 -4.98 -3.93 11.91
N ARG A 147 -5.85 -3.04 12.37
CA ARG A 147 -6.18 -2.89 13.79
C ARG A 147 -7.70 -2.80 13.96
N ASP A 148 -8.24 -3.63 14.85
CA ASP A 148 -9.68 -3.71 15.09
C ASP A 148 -10.50 -3.89 13.80
N ASN A 149 -10.04 -4.80 12.94
CA ASN A 149 -10.61 -5.11 11.63
C ASN A 149 -10.73 -3.89 10.68
N ARG A 150 -9.82 -2.91 10.81
CA ARG A 150 -9.77 -1.70 10.01
C ARG A 150 -8.37 -1.47 9.45
N VAL A 151 -8.30 -0.98 8.23
CA VAL A 151 -7.06 -0.49 7.65
C VAL A 151 -6.63 0.77 8.38
N ARG A 152 -5.45 0.72 8.99
CA ARG A 152 -4.76 1.81 9.64
C ARG A 152 -3.36 1.92 9.05
N PHE A 153 -2.58 2.87 9.49
CA PHE A 153 -1.20 3.01 9.05
C PHE A 153 -0.33 3.66 10.12
N ASP A 154 0.93 3.28 10.10
CA ASP A 154 1.99 3.91 10.86
C ASP A 154 2.80 4.82 9.93
N ILE A 155 3.43 5.87 10.49
CA ILE A 155 4.29 6.79 9.74
C ILE A 155 5.65 6.90 10.42
N ASP A 156 6.73 6.75 9.63
CA ASP A 156 8.10 7.09 9.99
C ASP A 156 8.44 8.48 9.44
N GLN A 157 8.26 9.50 10.30
CA GLN A 157 8.52 10.90 9.95
C GLN A 157 10.01 11.17 9.72
N GLU A 158 10.89 10.44 10.41
CA GLU A 158 12.32 10.54 10.23
C GLU A 158 12.74 10.01 8.85
N ALA A 159 12.20 8.86 8.45
CA ALA A 159 12.45 8.31 7.11
C ALA A 159 11.90 9.23 6.01
N ALA A 160 10.73 9.87 6.21
CA ALA A 160 10.21 10.88 5.29
C ALA A 160 11.18 12.05 5.12
N ALA A 161 11.69 12.59 6.22
CA ALA A 161 12.65 13.68 6.20
C ALA A 161 13.97 13.30 5.51
N ARG A 162 14.49 12.10 5.76
CA ARG A 162 15.69 11.56 5.05
C ARG A 162 15.47 11.46 3.54
N ASN A 163 14.23 11.22 3.11
CA ASN A 163 13.86 11.22 1.69
C ASN A 163 13.53 12.60 1.13
N GLY A 164 13.64 13.66 1.94
CA GLY A 164 13.34 15.03 1.53
C GLY A 164 11.84 15.32 1.39
N LEU A 165 11.00 14.50 2.04
CA LEU A 165 9.55 14.66 2.04
C LEU A 165 9.07 15.37 3.31
N SER A 166 8.05 16.22 3.17
CA SER A 166 7.34 16.82 4.28
C SER A 166 5.93 16.28 4.34
N ILE A 167 5.55 15.68 5.47
CA ILE A 167 4.22 15.12 5.69
C ILE A 167 3.40 16.11 6.51
N SER A 168 2.19 16.42 6.05
CA SER A 168 1.31 17.38 6.72
C SER A 168 0.89 16.87 8.11
N SER A 169 0.74 17.80 9.06
CA SER A 169 0.24 17.49 10.41
C SER A 169 -1.11 16.78 10.40
N LYS A 170 -1.94 17.08 9.40
CA LYS A 170 -3.23 16.43 9.22
C LYS A 170 -3.09 14.93 8.92
N LEU A 171 -2.12 14.51 8.11
CA LEU A 171 -1.88 13.09 7.86
C LEU A 171 -1.22 12.44 9.08
N LEU A 172 -0.27 13.12 9.71
CA LEU A 172 0.39 12.64 10.92
C LEU A 172 -0.61 12.35 12.05
N SER A 173 -1.63 13.20 12.22
CA SER A 173 -2.67 13.01 13.26
C SER A 173 -3.59 11.80 13.02
N LEU A 174 -3.60 11.22 11.81
CA LEU A 174 -4.37 10.03 11.45
C LEU A 174 -3.58 8.73 11.62
N ALA A 175 -2.27 8.82 11.79
CA ALA A 175 -1.42 7.64 11.99
C ALA A 175 -1.74 6.94 13.31
N LEU A 176 -1.67 5.60 13.31
CA LEU A 176 -1.82 4.81 14.52
C LEU A 176 -0.59 4.98 15.42
N ASN A 177 0.59 4.89 14.81
CA ASN A 177 1.87 5.13 15.48
C ASN A 177 2.72 6.11 14.64
N LEU A 178 3.44 6.98 15.35
CA LEU A 178 4.39 7.90 14.74
C LEU A 178 5.79 7.58 15.27
N ARG A 179 6.73 7.34 14.35
CA ARG A 179 8.15 7.48 14.66
C ARG A 179 8.53 8.93 14.40
N ALA A 180 8.65 9.72 15.50
CA ALA A 180 8.98 11.14 15.44
C ALA A 180 10.44 11.36 15.02
N ARG A 181 10.74 12.58 14.52
CA ARG A 181 12.13 13.03 14.36
C ARG A 181 12.81 13.01 15.72
N GLY A 182 13.93 12.31 15.84
CA GLY A 182 14.85 12.51 16.96
C GLY A 182 15.35 13.95 16.95
N HIS A 183 15.29 14.59 18.12
CA HIS A 183 15.89 15.92 18.32
C HIS A 183 17.39 15.79 18.42
#